data_ec52f43ca54c18639489df60e0850cda
#
_entry.id   ec52f43ca54c18639489df60e0850cda
#
_cell.length_a   1.000
_cell.length_b   1.000
_cell.length_c   1.000
_cell.angle_alpha   90.00
_cell.angle_beta   90.00
_cell.angle_gamma   90.00
#
_symmetry.space_group_name_H-M   'P 1'
#
loop_
_entity.id
_entity.type
_entity.pdbx_description
1 polymer ?
#
loop_
_entity_poly.entity_id
_entity_poly.type
_entity_poly.pdbx_seq_one_letter_code
_entity_poly.pdbx_strand_id
1 'polypeptide(L)'
;MTARTLARARRLLCDLQSHIRDVLVTARAREAAGFSRIAAVTAADTIYHVDRIGEHAITAWFEKHWPQSWPVELVMEGIEETDTLTFPHGTPVAQTIWKCILDPIDGTRGLMYDKRSAWILAGLAPQRGQRTALRDIVVAAMTEVPTSKQWRSDQLSAIRGRGPRGVLGTAHDLRTGENSPLAVRPSQARDFRHGFASISKFFPDGKTLLAQFEEKLWSTLNGPAAPGGSPLAFDDQYISTGGQ
;
A
#
# COMPACT_ATOMS: atom_id res chain seq x y z
N MET A 1 -0.93 24.69 5.38
CA MET A 1 -2.13 24.07 4.78
C MET A 1 -3.28 24.11 5.75
N THR A 2 -4.51 24.40 5.25
CA THR A 2 -5.70 24.46 6.10
C THR A 2 -6.27 23.07 6.39
N ALA A 3 -7.06 22.94 7.46
CA ALA A 3 -7.77 21.71 7.78
C ALA A 3 -8.73 21.28 6.65
N ARG A 4 -9.35 22.25 5.97
CA ARG A 4 -10.24 22.02 4.82
C ARG A 4 -9.50 21.45 3.62
N THR A 5 -8.30 21.96 3.33
CA THR A 5 -7.42 21.45 2.27
C THR A 5 -7.04 19.99 2.50
N LEU A 6 -6.59 19.65 3.72
CA LEU A 6 -6.20 18.27 4.07
C LEU A 6 -7.40 17.31 4.04
N ALA A 7 -8.56 17.74 4.50
CA ALA A 7 -9.79 16.94 4.43
C ALA A 7 -10.24 16.68 2.97
N ARG A 8 -10.09 17.66 2.07
CA ARG A 8 -10.35 17.49 0.64
C ARG A 8 -9.34 16.53 0.01
N ALA A 9 -8.04 16.70 0.32
CA ALA A 9 -6.99 15.83 -0.18
C ALA A 9 -7.23 14.36 0.23
N ARG A 10 -7.62 14.12 1.50
CA ARG A 10 -7.98 12.79 1.97
C ARG A 10 -9.13 12.18 1.17
N ARG A 11 -10.21 12.93 0.94
CA ARG A 11 -11.31 12.42 0.11
C ARG A 11 -10.87 12.04 -1.29
N LEU A 12 -10.08 12.90 -1.95
CA LEU A 12 -9.55 12.62 -3.28
C LEU A 12 -8.71 11.32 -3.30
N LEU A 13 -7.83 11.09 -2.33
CA LEU A 13 -7.07 9.85 -2.25
C LEU A 13 -7.97 8.63 -2.01
N CYS A 14 -8.96 8.74 -1.13
CA CYS A 14 -9.91 7.66 -0.87
C CYS A 14 -10.76 7.35 -2.11
N ASP A 15 -11.23 8.37 -2.82
CA ASP A 15 -12.03 8.21 -4.05
C ASP A 15 -11.20 7.58 -5.18
N LEU A 16 -9.93 8.02 -5.35
CA LEU A 16 -8.98 7.41 -6.28
C LEU A 16 -8.82 5.91 -5.99
N GLN A 17 -8.53 5.57 -4.75
CA GLN A 17 -8.28 4.19 -4.36
C GLN A 17 -9.52 3.30 -4.48
N SER A 18 -10.70 3.82 -4.18
CA SER A 18 -11.96 3.11 -4.42
C SER A 18 -12.17 2.84 -5.90
N HIS A 19 -11.86 3.82 -6.77
CA HIS A 19 -11.92 3.66 -8.21
C HIS A 19 -10.97 2.56 -8.71
N ILE A 20 -9.70 2.59 -8.28
CA ILE A 20 -8.71 1.57 -8.65
C ILE A 20 -9.18 0.18 -8.20
N ARG A 21 -9.60 0.03 -6.95
CA ARG A 21 -10.15 -1.23 -6.43
C ARG A 21 -11.28 -1.76 -7.32
N ASP A 22 -12.24 -0.92 -7.65
CA ASP A 22 -13.44 -1.31 -8.41
C ASP A 22 -13.07 -1.74 -9.83
N VAL A 23 -12.12 -1.05 -10.46
CA VAL A 23 -11.55 -1.44 -11.77
C VAL A 23 -10.87 -2.81 -11.68
N LEU A 24 -10.01 -3.03 -10.69
CA LEU A 24 -9.27 -4.28 -10.51
C LEU A 24 -10.21 -5.47 -10.19
N VAL A 25 -11.19 -5.28 -9.31
CA VAL A 25 -12.18 -6.32 -8.98
C VAL A 25 -13.02 -6.67 -10.20
N THR A 26 -13.43 -5.66 -10.99
CA THR A 26 -14.19 -5.86 -12.22
C THR A 26 -13.36 -6.58 -13.29
N ALA A 27 -12.11 -6.18 -13.49
CA ALA A 27 -11.20 -6.80 -14.46
C ALA A 27 -10.98 -8.29 -14.12
N ARG A 28 -10.73 -8.60 -12.86
CA ARG A 28 -10.57 -9.99 -12.40
C ARG A 28 -11.82 -10.83 -12.65
N ALA A 29 -13.01 -10.26 -12.41
CA ALA A 29 -14.26 -10.98 -12.65
C ALA A 29 -14.52 -11.28 -14.13
N ARG A 30 -14.05 -10.39 -15.03
CA ARG A 30 -14.25 -10.54 -16.49
C ARG A 30 -13.20 -11.42 -17.17
N GLU A 31 -11.96 -11.34 -16.72
CA GLU A 31 -10.81 -11.97 -17.40
C GLU A 31 -9.91 -12.73 -16.41
N ALA A 32 -10.45 -13.65 -15.65
CA ALA A 32 -9.69 -14.40 -14.66
C ALA A 32 -8.40 -15.04 -15.21
N ALA A 33 -8.43 -15.58 -16.46
CA ALA A 33 -7.27 -16.18 -17.10
C ALA A 33 -6.25 -15.17 -17.64
N GLY A 34 -6.67 -13.94 -17.94
CA GLY A 34 -5.80 -12.85 -18.43
C GLY A 34 -5.16 -12.04 -17.33
N PHE A 35 -5.78 -12.00 -16.15
CA PHE A 35 -5.41 -11.14 -15.04
C PHE A 35 -3.96 -11.36 -14.54
N SER A 36 -3.47 -12.60 -14.58
CA SER A 36 -2.13 -12.99 -14.14
C SER A 36 -1.10 -13.10 -15.27
N ARG A 37 -1.42 -12.68 -16.49
CA ARG A 37 -0.45 -12.72 -17.60
C ARG A 37 0.69 -11.75 -17.36
N ILE A 38 1.91 -12.19 -17.70
CA ILE A 38 3.08 -11.31 -17.70
C ILE A 38 2.93 -10.32 -18.85
N ALA A 39 2.98 -9.03 -18.54
CA ALA A 39 2.94 -7.94 -19.50
C ALA A 39 4.35 -7.53 -19.94
N ALA A 40 5.32 -7.51 -19.00
CA ALA A 40 6.72 -7.21 -19.27
C ALA A 40 7.62 -7.82 -18.19
N VAL A 41 8.90 -8.01 -18.52
CA VAL A 41 9.94 -8.38 -17.57
C VAL A 41 11.02 -7.31 -17.66
N THR A 42 11.33 -6.67 -16.54
CA THR A 42 12.40 -5.68 -16.40
C THR A 42 13.56 -6.26 -15.59
N ALA A 43 14.67 -5.56 -15.53
CA ALA A 43 15.79 -5.95 -14.69
C ALA A 43 15.44 -5.90 -13.18
N ALA A 44 14.48 -5.09 -12.80
CA ALA A 44 14.06 -4.86 -11.41
C ALA A 44 12.88 -5.74 -10.99
N ASP A 45 11.88 -5.96 -11.87
CA ASP A 45 10.66 -6.70 -11.53
C ASP A 45 9.94 -7.29 -12.76
N THR A 46 8.94 -8.13 -12.49
CA THR A 46 8.01 -8.69 -13.48
C THR A 46 6.69 -7.92 -13.40
N ILE A 47 6.35 -7.20 -14.46
CA ILE A 47 5.11 -6.43 -14.61
C ILE A 47 4.02 -7.36 -15.14
N TYR A 48 2.90 -7.40 -14.48
CA TYR A 48 1.75 -8.21 -14.88
C TYR A 48 0.68 -7.35 -15.56
N HIS A 49 -0.24 -8.00 -16.26
CA HIS A 49 -1.33 -7.28 -16.94
C HIS A 49 -2.21 -6.48 -15.96
N VAL A 50 -2.39 -6.98 -14.75
CA VAL A 50 -3.13 -6.30 -13.68
C VAL A 50 -2.49 -4.97 -13.30
N ASP A 51 -1.17 -4.86 -13.31
CA ASP A 51 -0.45 -3.62 -12.98
C ASP A 51 -0.76 -2.54 -14.03
N ARG A 52 -0.76 -2.93 -15.32
CA ARG A 52 -1.12 -2.03 -16.44
C ARG A 52 -2.56 -1.51 -16.36
N ILE A 53 -3.49 -2.36 -15.91
CA ILE A 53 -4.89 -1.94 -15.68
C ILE A 53 -4.94 -0.89 -14.60
N GLY A 54 -4.19 -1.07 -13.51
CA GLY A 54 -4.07 -0.10 -12.41
C GLY A 54 -3.49 1.23 -12.90
N GLU A 55 -2.38 1.23 -13.63
CA GLU A 55 -1.71 2.42 -14.17
C GLU A 55 -2.66 3.26 -15.04
N HIS A 56 -3.38 2.63 -15.96
CA HIS A 56 -4.35 3.32 -16.82
C HIS A 56 -5.51 3.92 -16.02
N ALA A 57 -6.03 3.19 -15.05
CA ALA A 57 -7.11 3.67 -14.20
C ALA A 57 -6.69 4.92 -13.40
N ILE A 58 -5.46 4.92 -12.88
CA ILE A 58 -4.88 6.03 -12.13
C ILE A 58 -4.75 7.27 -13.01
N THR A 59 -4.11 7.14 -14.16
CA THR A 59 -3.89 8.25 -15.10
C THR A 59 -5.21 8.89 -15.51
N ALA A 60 -6.17 8.09 -15.97
CA ALA A 60 -7.49 8.57 -16.36
C ALA A 60 -8.24 9.24 -15.19
N TRP A 61 -8.08 8.72 -13.98
CA TRP A 61 -8.72 9.31 -12.80
C TRP A 61 -8.13 10.68 -12.46
N PHE A 62 -6.80 10.82 -12.47
CA PHE A 62 -6.15 12.10 -12.21
C PHE A 62 -6.54 13.16 -13.24
N GLU A 63 -6.55 12.83 -14.52
CA GLU A 63 -6.98 13.73 -15.59
C GLU A 63 -8.39 14.25 -15.38
N LYS A 64 -9.29 13.38 -14.96
CA LYS A 64 -10.71 13.70 -14.86
C LYS A 64 -11.12 14.35 -13.54
N HIS A 65 -10.50 13.95 -12.43
CA HIS A 65 -11.01 14.25 -11.08
C HIS A 65 -10.06 15.07 -10.22
N TRP A 66 -8.74 15.08 -10.52
CA TRP A 66 -7.81 15.86 -9.72
C TRP A 66 -7.98 17.35 -10.00
N PRO A 67 -8.01 18.21 -8.95
CA PRO A 67 -8.23 19.64 -9.18
C PRO A 67 -7.10 20.27 -9.98
N GLN A 68 -7.39 20.94 -11.08
CA GLN A 68 -6.41 21.66 -11.88
C GLN A 68 -5.64 22.73 -11.08
N SER A 69 -6.30 23.32 -10.06
CA SER A 69 -5.68 24.28 -9.15
C SER A 69 -4.72 23.66 -8.12
N TRP A 70 -4.55 22.33 -8.15
CA TRP A 70 -3.66 21.58 -7.27
C TRP A 70 -2.65 20.76 -8.08
N PRO A 71 -1.77 21.40 -8.88
CA PRO A 71 -0.83 20.66 -9.69
C PRO A 71 -0.03 19.68 -8.84
N VAL A 72 0.08 18.42 -9.29
CA VAL A 72 0.69 17.32 -8.56
C VAL A 72 1.69 16.58 -9.43
N GLU A 73 2.82 16.19 -8.84
CA GLU A 73 3.75 15.19 -9.38
C GLU A 73 3.35 13.84 -8.80
N LEU A 74 3.15 12.84 -9.67
CA LEU A 74 2.85 11.48 -9.28
C LEU A 74 4.10 10.62 -9.41
N VAL A 75 4.45 9.91 -8.34
CA VAL A 75 5.50 8.90 -8.26
C VAL A 75 4.83 7.58 -7.97
N MET A 76 4.96 6.61 -8.83
CA MET A 76 4.38 5.27 -8.63
C MET A 76 5.25 4.20 -9.28
N GLU A 77 5.06 2.96 -8.84
CA GLU A 77 5.64 1.79 -9.47
C GLU A 77 5.21 1.69 -10.94
N GLY A 78 6.12 1.22 -11.81
CA GLY A 78 5.87 1.12 -13.25
C GLY A 78 6.21 2.38 -14.05
N ILE A 79 6.51 3.51 -13.41
CA ILE A 79 7.05 4.72 -14.05
C ILE A 79 8.56 4.76 -13.81
N GLU A 80 9.34 4.86 -14.89
CA GLU A 80 10.80 4.99 -14.77
C GLU A 80 11.17 6.28 -14.03
N GLU A 81 12.28 6.26 -13.27
CA GLU A 81 12.76 7.44 -12.51
C GLU A 81 13.03 8.66 -13.40
N THR A 82 13.30 8.42 -14.69
CA THR A 82 13.51 9.46 -15.70
C THR A 82 12.22 10.11 -16.19
N ASP A 83 11.10 9.42 -16.00
CA ASP A 83 9.80 9.87 -16.49
C ASP A 83 9.06 10.64 -15.40
N THR A 84 8.61 11.81 -15.77
CA THR A 84 7.85 12.67 -14.85
C THR A 84 6.38 12.67 -15.24
N LEU A 85 5.54 12.16 -14.34
CA LEU A 85 4.10 12.23 -14.52
C LEU A 85 3.51 13.34 -13.65
N THR A 86 2.91 14.33 -14.28
CA THR A 86 2.28 15.48 -13.60
C THR A 86 0.83 15.67 -14.05
N PHE A 87 0.02 16.21 -13.16
CA PHE A 87 -1.35 16.60 -13.46
C PHE A 87 -1.61 18.03 -12.97
N PRO A 88 -2.15 18.93 -13.81
CA PRO A 88 -2.44 18.72 -15.24
C PRO A 88 -1.21 18.25 -16.03
N HIS A 89 -1.43 17.44 -17.07
CA HIS A 89 -0.36 16.93 -17.92
C HIS A 89 0.55 18.05 -18.42
N GLY A 90 1.85 17.78 -18.45
CA GLY A 90 2.86 18.72 -18.92
C GLY A 90 3.17 19.87 -17.95
N THR A 91 2.57 19.87 -16.76
CA THR A 91 2.96 20.86 -15.74
C THR A 91 4.40 20.60 -15.31
N PRO A 92 5.30 21.61 -15.40
CA PRO A 92 6.65 21.46 -14.88
C PRO A 92 6.66 21.10 -13.38
N VAL A 93 7.50 20.18 -12.94
CA VAL A 93 7.58 19.74 -11.53
C VAL A 93 7.74 20.92 -10.58
N ALA A 94 8.53 21.93 -10.97
CA ALA A 94 8.73 23.15 -10.18
C ALA A 94 7.44 23.97 -9.95
N GLN A 95 6.41 23.75 -10.75
CA GLN A 95 5.09 24.39 -10.62
C GLN A 95 4.08 23.52 -9.90
N THR A 96 4.39 22.26 -9.61
CA THR A 96 3.50 21.43 -8.81
C THR A 96 3.55 21.86 -7.34
N ILE A 97 2.41 21.76 -6.65
CA ILE A 97 2.29 22.08 -5.23
C ILE A 97 2.20 20.83 -4.36
N TRP A 98 1.91 19.68 -4.98
CA TRP A 98 1.82 18.40 -4.35
C TRP A 98 2.76 17.38 -5.00
N LYS A 99 3.24 16.45 -4.18
CA LYS A 99 3.87 15.21 -4.62
C LYS A 99 3.09 14.05 -4.03
N CYS A 100 2.60 13.17 -4.89
CA CYS A 100 1.86 11.96 -4.52
C CYS A 100 2.74 10.75 -4.79
N ILE A 101 2.94 9.91 -3.77
CA ILE A 101 3.49 8.56 -3.95
C ILE A 101 2.34 7.57 -3.92
N LEU A 102 2.34 6.62 -4.84
CA LEU A 102 1.28 5.63 -5.00
C LEU A 102 1.88 4.27 -5.33
N ASP A 103 1.48 3.25 -4.59
CA ASP A 103 1.61 1.85 -4.99
C ASP A 103 0.23 1.35 -5.38
N PRO A 104 0.01 1.03 -6.67
CA PRO A 104 -1.29 0.61 -7.17
C PRO A 104 -1.77 -0.72 -6.60
N ILE A 105 -0.84 -1.66 -6.34
CA ILE A 105 -1.18 -3.02 -5.92
C ILE A 105 -0.05 -3.62 -5.08
N ASP A 106 0.12 -3.16 -3.85
CA ASP A 106 1.03 -3.84 -2.91
C ASP A 106 0.50 -5.25 -2.60
N GLY A 107 1.27 -6.26 -2.98
CA GLY A 107 0.88 -7.67 -2.83
C GLY A 107 0.30 -8.31 -4.10
N THR A 108 0.66 -7.83 -5.29
CA THR A 108 0.19 -8.31 -6.61
C THR A 108 0.17 -9.82 -6.73
N ARG A 109 1.26 -10.52 -6.35
CA ARG A 109 1.33 -11.99 -6.47
C ARG A 109 0.30 -12.70 -5.58
N GLY A 110 0.10 -12.20 -4.34
CA GLY A 110 -0.92 -12.74 -3.43
C GLY A 110 -2.32 -12.63 -4.01
N LEU A 111 -2.62 -11.49 -4.62
CA LEU A 111 -3.88 -11.21 -5.28
C LEU A 111 -4.09 -12.05 -6.55
N MET A 112 -3.06 -12.16 -7.41
CA MET A 112 -3.14 -12.95 -8.65
C MET A 112 -3.42 -14.42 -8.43
N TYR A 113 -2.81 -15.01 -7.39
CA TYR A 113 -3.05 -16.40 -7.01
C TYR A 113 -4.24 -16.60 -6.09
N ASP A 114 -5.04 -15.55 -5.88
CA ASP A 114 -6.24 -15.55 -5.02
C ASP A 114 -5.97 -16.08 -3.59
N LYS A 115 -4.75 -15.86 -3.10
CA LYS A 115 -4.30 -16.34 -1.77
C LYS A 115 -4.64 -15.35 -0.67
N ARG A 116 -4.48 -14.06 -0.96
CA ARG A 116 -4.76 -12.97 -0.04
C ARG A 116 -5.06 -11.68 -0.80
N SER A 117 -5.71 -10.74 -0.11
CA SER A 117 -5.92 -9.40 -0.60
C SER A 117 -4.59 -8.65 -0.83
N ALA A 118 -4.64 -7.67 -1.73
CA ALA A 118 -3.59 -6.67 -1.90
C ALA A 118 -4.07 -5.33 -1.36
N TRP A 119 -3.19 -4.34 -1.35
CA TRP A 119 -3.49 -2.99 -0.88
C TRP A 119 -3.07 -1.94 -1.89
N ILE A 120 -3.90 -0.94 -2.08
CA ILE A 120 -3.55 0.28 -2.80
C ILE A 120 -3.04 1.26 -1.75
N LEU A 121 -1.82 1.73 -1.87
CA LEU A 121 -1.19 2.63 -0.90
C LEU A 121 -0.96 4.00 -1.52
N ALA A 122 -1.33 5.08 -0.83
CA ALA A 122 -1.06 6.42 -1.31
C ALA A 122 -0.64 7.37 -0.19
N GLY A 123 0.32 8.23 -0.50
CA GLY A 123 0.75 9.31 0.36
C GLY A 123 0.86 10.64 -0.40
N LEU A 124 0.36 11.71 0.19
CA LEU A 124 0.40 13.05 -0.38
C LEU A 124 1.24 13.97 0.49
N ALA A 125 2.24 14.59 -0.09
CA ALA A 125 3.15 15.54 0.54
C ALA A 125 3.14 16.89 -0.18
N PRO A 126 3.44 18.02 0.50
CA PRO A 126 3.80 19.25 -0.18
C PRO A 126 5.01 19.04 -1.06
N GLN A 127 5.01 19.63 -2.26
CA GLN A 127 6.14 19.54 -3.18
C GLN A 127 7.35 20.31 -2.64
N ARG A 128 8.51 19.67 -2.61
CA ARG A 128 9.81 20.22 -2.22
C ARG A 128 10.93 19.79 -3.17
N GLY A 129 10.57 19.39 -4.39
CA GLY A 129 11.47 18.80 -5.37
C GLY A 129 12.14 17.53 -4.83
N GLN A 130 13.42 17.38 -5.06
CA GLN A 130 14.20 16.22 -4.58
C GLN A 130 14.29 16.10 -3.05
N ARG A 131 13.95 17.16 -2.30
CA ARG A 131 13.93 17.12 -0.83
C ARG A 131 12.64 16.57 -0.25
N THR A 132 11.63 16.31 -1.07
CA THR A 132 10.39 15.67 -0.61
C THR A 132 10.69 14.24 -0.15
N ALA A 133 10.34 13.90 1.07
CA ALA A 133 10.60 12.61 1.69
C ALA A 133 9.32 12.04 2.33
N LEU A 134 9.32 10.75 2.67
CA LEU A 134 8.19 10.09 3.31
C LEU A 134 7.74 10.80 4.59
N ARG A 135 8.67 11.38 5.35
CA ARG A 135 8.36 12.19 6.53
C ARG A 135 7.55 13.46 6.24
N ASP A 136 7.45 13.89 4.98
CA ASP A 136 6.68 15.08 4.58
C ASP A 136 5.23 14.74 4.22
N ILE A 137 4.86 13.47 4.16
CA ILE A 137 3.49 13.03 3.92
C ILE A 137 2.56 13.63 4.99
N VAL A 138 1.53 14.32 4.54
CA VAL A 138 0.53 14.98 5.40
C VAL A 138 -0.84 14.31 5.34
N VAL A 139 -1.12 13.57 4.27
CA VAL A 139 -2.31 12.75 4.10
C VAL A 139 -1.88 11.40 3.53
N ALA A 140 -2.39 10.33 4.09
CA ALA A 140 -2.20 8.98 3.58
C ALA A 140 -3.55 8.25 3.49
N ALA A 141 -3.66 7.33 2.56
CA ALA A 141 -4.77 6.42 2.43
C ALA A 141 -4.29 5.04 1.99
N MET A 142 -5.02 4.01 2.40
CA MET A 142 -4.85 2.64 1.93
C MET A 142 -6.21 1.98 1.74
N THR A 143 -6.35 1.19 0.68
CA THR A 143 -7.60 0.51 0.37
C THR A 143 -7.32 -0.93 -0.02
N GLU A 144 -8.04 -1.84 0.60
CA GLU A 144 -7.92 -3.26 0.31
C GLU A 144 -8.51 -3.62 -1.05
N VAL A 145 -7.77 -4.39 -1.83
CA VAL A 145 -8.25 -5.09 -3.02
C VAL A 145 -8.50 -6.54 -2.62
N PRO A 146 -9.75 -6.96 -2.39
CA PRO A 146 -10.06 -8.25 -1.83
C PRO A 146 -9.81 -9.39 -2.82
N THR A 147 -9.64 -10.62 -2.31
CA THR A 147 -9.65 -11.84 -3.11
C THR A 147 -11.04 -12.11 -3.72
N SER A 148 -11.15 -13.10 -4.62
CA SER A 148 -12.45 -13.51 -5.17
C SER A 148 -13.41 -14.08 -4.12
N LYS A 149 -12.89 -14.49 -2.96
CA LYS A 149 -13.65 -15.09 -1.85
C LYS A 149 -14.13 -14.09 -0.82
N GLN A 150 -13.71 -12.83 -0.96
CA GLN A 150 -14.06 -11.75 -0.06
C GLN A 150 -15.04 -10.80 -0.74
N TRP A 151 -15.99 -10.34 0.03
CA TRP A 151 -16.99 -9.35 -0.37
C TRP A 151 -16.80 -8.00 0.33
N ARG A 152 -15.93 -7.96 1.32
CA ARG A 152 -15.59 -6.77 2.08
C ARG A 152 -14.24 -6.23 1.65
N SER A 153 -14.14 -4.91 1.61
CA SER A 153 -12.91 -4.17 1.38
C SER A 153 -12.79 -3.09 2.44
N ASP A 154 -11.68 -3.04 3.15
CA ASP A 154 -11.42 -2.03 4.15
C ASP A 154 -10.63 -0.87 3.53
N GLN A 155 -11.01 0.36 3.91
CA GLN A 155 -10.31 1.58 3.52
C GLN A 155 -9.92 2.36 4.77
N LEU A 156 -8.63 2.69 4.88
CA LEU A 156 -8.06 3.47 5.97
C LEU A 156 -7.45 4.76 5.44
N SER A 157 -7.56 5.83 6.20
CA SER A 157 -6.91 7.09 5.85
C SER A 157 -6.50 7.87 7.07
N ALA A 158 -5.46 8.69 6.92
CA ALA A 158 -4.92 9.49 8.03
C ALA A 158 -4.53 10.89 7.58
N ILE A 159 -4.73 11.86 8.47
CA ILE A 159 -4.20 13.22 8.36
C ILE A 159 -3.20 13.44 9.48
N ARG A 160 -1.97 13.76 9.11
CA ARG A 160 -0.86 13.99 10.03
C ARG A 160 -1.16 15.11 11.01
N GLY A 161 -0.75 14.93 12.25
CA GLY A 161 -0.89 15.93 13.31
C GLY A 161 -2.29 16.03 13.93
N ARG A 162 -3.22 15.12 13.57
CA ARG A 162 -4.57 15.08 14.12
C ARG A 162 -4.77 14.00 15.19
N GLY A 163 -3.72 13.24 15.51
CA GLY A 163 -3.80 12.12 16.46
C GLY A 163 -4.88 11.10 16.03
N PRO A 164 -5.52 10.40 16.98
CA PRO A 164 -6.55 9.40 16.66
C PRO A 164 -7.72 9.95 15.85
N ARG A 165 -8.08 11.24 16.03
CA ARG A 165 -9.14 11.91 15.27
C ARG A 165 -8.76 12.15 13.79
N GLY A 166 -7.48 12.02 13.46
CA GLY A 166 -7.01 12.10 12.08
C GLY A 166 -7.17 10.82 11.30
N VAL A 167 -7.39 9.68 11.98
CA VAL A 167 -7.53 8.36 11.37
C VAL A 167 -9.02 8.07 11.13
N LEU A 168 -9.35 7.64 9.92
CA LEU A 168 -10.68 7.14 9.57
C LEU A 168 -10.54 5.77 8.94
N GLY A 169 -11.47 4.88 9.30
CA GLY A 169 -11.64 3.58 8.69
C GLY A 169 -13.07 3.42 8.17
N THR A 170 -13.20 2.83 7.00
CA THR A 170 -14.47 2.48 6.37
C THR A 170 -14.40 1.07 5.85
N ALA A 171 -15.39 0.25 6.18
CA ALA A 171 -15.60 -1.06 5.58
C ALA A 171 -16.65 -0.94 4.48
N HIS A 172 -16.30 -1.41 3.28
CA HIS A 172 -17.16 -1.41 2.09
C HIS A 172 -17.70 -2.82 1.86
N ASP A 173 -19.00 -2.99 1.79
CA ASP A 173 -19.63 -4.22 1.28
C ASP A 173 -19.76 -4.12 -0.24
N LEU A 174 -18.94 -4.87 -0.97
CA LEU A 174 -18.90 -4.80 -2.44
C LEU A 174 -20.10 -5.48 -3.12
N ARG A 175 -20.95 -6.21 -2.38
CA ARG A 175 -22.16 -6.83 -2.91
C ARG A 175 -23.35 -5.87 -2.85
N THR A 176 -23.45 -5.12 -1.76
CA THR A 176 -24.57 -4.21 -1.52
C THR A 176 -24.24 -2.76 -1.85
N GLY A 177 -22.94 -2.40 -1.89
CA GLY A 177 -22.48 -1.02 -2.00
C GLY A 177 -22.58 -0.23 -0.69
N GLU A 178 -22.96 -0.87 0.40
CA GLU A 178 -23.06 -0.23 1.70
C GLU A 178 -21.69 0.01 2.35
N ASN A 179 -21.60 1.11 3.09
CA ASN A 179 -20.40 1.47 3.82
C ASN A 179 -20.71 1.57 5.32
N SER A 180 -19.80 1.06 6.13
CA SER A 180 -19.89 1.15 7.58
C SER A 180 -18.58 1.66 8.21
N PRO A 181 -18.64 2.35 9.36
CA PRO A 181 -17.44 2.75 10.06
C PRO A 181 -16.61 1.54 10.51
N LEU A 182 -15.30 1.59 10.26
CA LEU A 182 -14.33 0.62 10.74
C LEU A 182 -13.58 1.22 11.93
N ALA A 183 -13.73 0.62 13.11
CA ALA A 183 -13.00 1.04 14.30
C ALA A 183 -11.54 0.53 14.23
N VAL A 184 -10.62 1.46 14.01
CA VAL A 184 -9.19 1.17 14.02
C VAL A 184 -8.66 1.33 15.44
N ARG A 185 -8.06 0.26 15.97
CA ARG A 185 -7.44 0.28 17.31
C ARG A 185 -6.01 -0.22 17.21
N PRO A 186 -5.04 0.47 17.82
CA PRO A 186 -3.67 -0.03 17.89
C PRO A 186 -3.62 -1.32 18.71
N SER A 187 -2.66 -2.18 18.39
CA SER A 187 -2.36 -3.35 19.21
C SER A 187 -2.00 -2.92 20.62
N GLN A 188 -2.40 -3.70 21.61
CA GLN A 188 -1.99 -3.55 23.01
C GLN A 188 -0.89 -4.55 23.39
N ALA A 189 -0.38 -5.32 22.43
CA ALA A 189 0.72 -6.24 22.65
C ALA A 189 1.95 -5.47 23.20
N ARG A 190 2.60 -6.04 24.20
CA ARG A 190 3.79 -5.49 24.85
C ARG A 190 5.04 -6.33 24.60
N ASP A 191 4.86 -7.50 24.04
CA ASP A 191 5.89 -8.45 23.64
C ASP A 191 5.43 -9.19 22.38
N PHE A 192 6.24 -10.12 21.90
CA PHE A 192 5.98 -10.90 20.67
C PHE A 192 5.25 -12.21 20.92
N ARG A 193 4.90 -12.54 22.16
CA ARG A 193 4.21 -13.79 22.48
C ARG A 193 2.80 -13.80 21.91
N HIS A 194 2.44 -14.92 21.28
CA HIS A 194 1.14 -15.12 20.62
C HIS A 194 0.84 -14.10 19.50
N GLY A 195 1.91 -13.58 18.88
CA GLY A 195 1.83 -12.60 17.82
C GLY A 195 2.43 -13.10 16.51
N PHE A 196 2.49 -12.20 15.55
CA PHE A 196 3.18 -12.41 14.29
C PHE A 196 4.38 -11.49 14.25
N ALA A 197 5.56 -12.04 13.95
CA ALA A 197 6.77 -11.27 13.73
C ALA A 197 7.53 -11.84 12.55
N SER A 198 7.99 -10.98 11.65
CA SER A 198 8.80 -11.42 10.52
C SER A 198 9.81 -10.35 10.13
N ILE A 199 10.96 -10.80 9.63
CA ILE A 199 11.88 -9.94 8.90
C ILE A 199 11.63 -10.18 7.42
N SER A 200 11.32 -9.14 6.67
CA SER A 200 11.06 -9.24 5.24
C SER A 200 12.28 -9.84 4.52
N LYS A 201 12.05 -10.89 3.74
CA LYS A 201 13.05 -11.61 2.94
C LYS A 201 12.64 -11.61 1.47
N PHE A 202 12.27 -10.46 0.97
CA PHE A 202 11.70 -10.32 -0.38
C PHE A 202 12.71 -10.68 -1.47
N PHE A 203 13.94 -10.20 -1.37
CA PHE A 203 14.98 -10.49 -2.36
C PHE A 203 15.68 -11.82 -2.08
N PRO A 204 16.09 -12.56 -3.14
CA PRO A 204 16.74 -13.86 -2.97
C PRO A 204 18.13 -13.77 -2.32
N ASP A 205 18.82 -12.64 -2.49
CA ASP A 205 20.20 -12.44 -2.00
C ASP A 205 20.22 -12.15 -0.49
N GLY A 206 21.30 -12.53 0.16
CA GLY A 206 21.53 -12.25 1.57
C GLY A 206 20.69 -13.09 2.55
N LYS A 207 20.02 -14.15 2.11
CA LYS A 207 19.15 -14.98 2.97
C LYS A 207 19.88 -15.54 4.18
N THR A 208 21.14 -15.97 4.02
CA THR A 208 21.95 -16.47 5.13
C THR A 208 22.22 -15.37 6.16
N LEU A 209 22.57 -14.17 5.69
CA LEU A 209 22.82 -13.03 6.57
C LEU A 209 21.55 -12.62 7.34
N LEU A 210 20.42 -12.58 6.63
CA LEU A 210 19.12 -12.27 7.26
C LEU A 210 18.70 -13.33 8.29
N ALA A 211 18.95 -14.62 8.00
CA ALA A 211 18.66 -15.70 8.94
C ALA A 211 19.54 -15.60 10.20
N GLN A 212 20.84 -15.32 10.05
CA GLN A 212 21.74 -15.09 11.18
C GLN A 212 21.33 -13.86 12.02
N PHE A 213 20.93 -12.78 11.35
CA PHE A 213 20.44 -11.59 12.04
C PHE A 213 19.16 -11.88 12.82
N GLU A 214 18.24 -12.60 12.22
CA GLU A 214 16.99 -13.02 12.83
C GLU A 214 17.20 -13.91 14.05
N GLU A 215 18.04 -14.94 13.93
CA GLU A 215 18.41 -15.80 15.05
C GLU A 215 19.03 -15.01 16.20
N LYS A 216 19.95 -14.08 15.89
CA LYS A 216 20.55 -13.20 16.89
C LYS A 216 19.52 -12.27 17.53
N LEU A 217 18.60 -11.71 16.76
CA LEU A 217 17.53 -10.86 17.27
C LEU A 217 16.67 -11.61 18.29
N TRP A 218 16.21 -12.81 17.91
CA TRP A 218 15.34 -13.62 18.76
C TRP A 218 16.07 -14.10 20.03
N SER A 219 17.30 -14.56 19.90
CA SER A 219 18.10 -14.94 21.08
C SER A 219 18.36 -13.77 22.03
N THR A 220 18.50 -12.56 21.50
CA THR A 220 18.67 -11.34 22.32
C THR A 220 17.38 -10.95 23.04
N LEU A 221 16.24 -11.00 22.36
CA LEU A 221 14.93 -10.64 22.93
C LEU A 221 14.45 -11.65 23.97
N ASN A 222 14.75 -12.91 23.79
CA ASN A 222 14.18 -13.99 24.58
C ASN A 222 15.18 -14.61 25.58
N GLY A 223 16.41 -14.17 25.53
CA GLY A 223 17.51 -14.75 26.31
C GLY A 223 18.02 -16.08 25.78
N PRO A 224 19.13 -16.60 26.30
CA PRO A 224 19.64 -17.91 25.92
C PRO A 224 18.65 -18.99 26.36
N ALA A 225 18.47 -20.01 25.54
CA ALA A 225 17.71 -21.19 25.91
C ALA A 225 18.29 -21.75 27.23
N ALA A 226 17.44 -22.07 28.19
CA ALA A 226 17.89 -22.69 29.44
C ALA A 226 18.67 -23.97 29.13
N PRO A 227 19.79 -24.24 29.84
CA PRO A 227 20.57 -25.48 29.61
C PRO A 227 19.64 -26.71 29.71
N GLY A 228 19.54 -27.50 28.61
CA GLY A 228 18.66 -28.66 28.53
C GLY A 228 17.19 -28.39 28.31
N GLY A 229 16.79 -27.14 28.15
CA GLY A 229 15.44 -26.74 27.76
C GLY A 229 15.25 -26.74 26.24
N SER A 230 14.09 -27.11 25.77
CA SER A 230 13.66 -26.76 24.41
C SER A 230 13.80 -25.25 24.23
N PRO A 231 14.23 -24.77 23.05
CA PRO A 231 14.13 -23.36 22.75
C PRO A 231 12.70 -22.96 23.13
N LEU A 232 12.58 -21.80 23.80
CA LEU A 232 11.26 -21.25 24.14
C LEU A 232 10.40 -21.38 22.91
N ALA A 233 9.34 -22.20 23.01
CA ALA A 233 8.40 -22.34 21.91
C ALA A 233 7.69 -20.99 21.80
N PHE A 234 8.13 -20.20 20.82
CA PHE A 234 7.35 -19.06 20.39
C PHE A 234 6.28 -19.59 19.48
N ASP A 235 5.04 -19.28 19.78
CA ASP A 235 3.94 -19.42 18.83
C ASP A 235 4.08 -18.35 17.70
N ASP A 236 5.31 -18.22 17.19
CA ASP A 236 5.59 -17.26 16.13
C ASP A 236 5.27 -17.93 14.81
N GLN A 237 4.26 -17.41 14.14
CA GLN A 237 4.02 -17.78 12.76
C GLN A 237 4.83 -16.89 11.83
N TYR A 238 5.73 -17.53 11.12
CA TYR A 238 6.47 -16.90 10.05
C TYR A 238 5.60 -16.71 8.83
N ILE A 239 5.35 -15.46 8.46
CA ILE A 239 4.77 -15.13 7.17
C ILE A 239 5.80 -14.35 6.38
N SER A 240 6.52 -15.04 5.49
CA SER A 240 7.33 -14.38 4.46
C SER A 240 6.41 -14.03 3.30
N THR A 241 6.01 -12.77 3.20
CA THR A 241 5.19 -12.31 2.09
C THR A 241 5.67 -10.93 1.66
N GLY A 242 5.81 -10.73 0.37
CA GLY A 242 5.86 -9.39 -0.18
C GLY A 242 4.49 -8.72 0.04
N GLY A 243 4.47 -7.46 0.38
CA GLY A 243 3.27 -6.67 0.61
C GLY A 243 2.50 -7.07 1.88
N GLN A 244 2.66 -6.33 2.92
CA GLN A 244 1.85 -6.41 4.15
C GLN A 244 1.33 -5.03 4.51
#